data_c0d89e2d1a860f0381c18adbe9a77fb0
#
_entry.id   c0d89e2d1a860f0381c18adbe9a77fb0
#
_cell.length_a   1.000
_cell.length_b   1.000
_cell.length_c   1.000
_cell.angle_alpha   90.00
_cell.angle_beta   90.00
_cell.angle_gamma   90.00
#
_symmetry.space_group_name_H-M   'P 1'
#
loop_
_entity.id
_entity.type
_entity.pdbx_description
1 polymer ?
#
loop_
_entity_poly.entity_id
_entity_poly.type
_entity_poly.pdbx_seq_one_letter_code
_entity_poly.pdbx_strand_id
1 'polypeptide(L)'
;EVIEQRRSATEVIKDEHPETRAAVQSLLFLALKSANLLSLSFQTTYELSARFDNIGGLKPQAAVKSAGVVVGRVKSIGFDDQSFQAVVQMSIEDRYQFPKDSSLKILTSGLLGEQYIGIEAGSDDKNLAAGDRVQQTQSAVVLENLISQFLYNKAAEPNNGQSK
;
A
#
# COMPACT_ATOMS: atom_id res chain seq x y z
N GLU A 1 -15.27 -20.89 50.37
CA GLU A 1 -14.30 -21.89 49.80
C GLU A 1 -13.90 -21.60 48.35
N VAL A 2 -14.61 -20.75 47.59
CA VAL A 2 -14.33 -20.42 46.17
C VAL A 2 -13.48 -19.16 46.01
N ILE A 3 -13.29 -18.38 47.06
CA ILE A 3 -12.53 -17.11 47.01
C ILE A 3 -11.03 -17.32 47.23
N GLU A 4 -10.63 -18.45 47.85
CA GLU A 4 -9.23 -18.75 48.14
C GLU A 4 -8.43 -19.27 46.95
N GLN A 5 -9.12 -19.88 45.94
CA GLN A 5 -8.49 -20.44 44.77
C GLN A 5 -8.09 -19.38 43.70
N ARG A 6 -8.60 -18.16 43.79
CA ARG A 6 -8.20 -17.08 42.86
C ARG A 6 -6.98 -16.29 43.32
N ARG A 7 -6.57 -16.41 44.57
CA ARG A 7 -5.36 -15.77 45.07
C ARG A 7 -4.06 -16.52 44.70
N SER A 8 -4.17 -17.81 44.45
CA SER A 8 -3.03 -18.68 44.21
C SER A 8 -2.33 -18.47 42.86
N ALA A 9 -3.06 -18.03 41.84
CA ALA A 9 -2.49 -17.87 40.50
C ALA A 9 -1.69 -16.56 40.31
N THR A 10 -1.97 -15.53 41.13
CA THR A 10 -1.26 -14.25 41.05
C THR A 10 -0.06 -14.19 42.00
N GLU A 11 -0.06 -15.01 43.03
CA GLU A 11 1.04 -15.10 44.00
C GLU A 11 2.19 -16.02 43.54
N VAL A 12 1.91 -17.02 42.71
CA VAL A 12 2.93 -17.95 42.15
C VAL A 12 3.89 -17.22 41.18
N ILE A 13 3.49 -16.05 40.64
CA ILE A 13 4.36 -15.26 39.75
C ILE A 13 5.36 -14.38 40.53
N LYS A 14 5.21 -14.28 41.85
CA LYS A 14 6.01 -13.34 42.66
C LYS A 14 7.32 -13.91 43.21
N ASP A 15 7.46 -15.20 43.20
CA ASP A 15 8.63 -15.90 43.81
C ASP A 15 9.58 -16.59 42.79
N GLU A 16 9.50 -16.19 41.49
CA GLU A 16 10.49 -16.69 40.54
C GLU A 16 11.82 -15.97 40.69
N HIS A 17 12.87 -16.75 40.85
CA HIS A 17 14.27 -16.36 40.97
C HIS A 17 14.63 -15.24 40.00
N PRO A 18 15.44 -14.22 40.43
CA PRO A 18 15.84 -13.10 39.59
C PRO A 18 16.53 -13.52 38.28
N GLU A 19 17.12 -14.72 38.27
CA GLU A 19 17.77 -15.32 37.11
C GLU A 19 16.79 -15.73 36.01
N THR A 20 15.61 -16.25 36.38
CA THR A 20 14.56 -16.57 35.39
C THR A 20 13.93 -15.33 34.77
N ARG A 21 13.80 -14.25 35.53
CA ARG A 21 13.32 -12.96 34.98
C ARG A 21 14.29 -12.37 33.96
N ALA A 22 15.58 -12.41 34.26
CA ALA A 22 16.61 -11.94 33.33
C ALA A 22 16.65 -12.79 32.05
N ALA A 23 16.49 -14.12 32.17
CA ALA A 23 16.43 -15.02 31.04
C ALA A 23 15.18 -14.79 30.17
N VAL A 24 14.01 -14.62 30.77
CA VAL A 24 12.75 -14.33 30.06
C VAL A 24 12.81 -12.95 29.37
N GLN A 25 13.35 -11.95 30.03
CA GLN A 25 13.54 -10.62 29.43
C GLN A 25 14.52 -10.66 28.26
N SER A 26 15.61 -11.43 28.39
CA SER A 26 16.59 -11.61 27.32
C SER A 26 15.99 -12.35 26.12
N LEU A 27 15.19 -13.40 26.35
CA LEU A 27 14.48 -14.12 25.30
C LEU A 27 13.43 -13.26 24.61
N LEU A 28 12.68 -12.48 25.39
CA LEU A 28 11.67 -11.54 24.84
C LEU A 28 12.34 -10.46 24.00
N PHE A 29 13.46 -9.91 24.47
CA PHE A 29 14.25 -8.93 23.74
C PHE A 29 14.84 -9.51 22.45
N LEU A 30 15.34 -10.76 22.52
CA LEU A 30 15.86 -11.48 21.36
C LEU A 30 14.76 -11.77 20.34
N ALA A 31 13.58 -12.19 20.81
CA ALA A 31 12.41 -12.45 19.97
C ALA A 31 11.92 -11.17 19.28
N LEU A 32 11.85 -10.05 19.99
CA LEU A 32 11.51 -8.73 19.45
C LEU A 32 12.54 -8.25 18.42
N LYS A 33 13.83 -8.50 18.67
CA LYS A 33 14.91 -8.19 17.73
C LYS A 33 14.88 -9.08 16.50
N SER A 34 14.60 -10.37 16.68
CA SER A 34 14.47 -11.34 15.59
C SER A 34 13.25 -11.06 14.70
N ALA A 35 12.14 -10.57 15.27
CA ALA A 35 10.95 -10.17 14.54
C ALA A 35 11.10 -8.84 13.79
N ASN A 36 12.28 -8.21 13.81
CA ASN A 36 12.57 -6.92 13.19
C ASN A 36 11.64 -5.78 13.65
N LEU A 37 10.96 -5.95 14.80
CA LEU A 37 10.04 -4.98 15.37
C LEU A 37 10.78 -3.77 15.99
N LEU A 38 12.09 -3.92 16.26
CA LEU A 38 12.96 -2.82 16.73
C LEU A 38 13.49 -1.97 15.56
N SER A 39 13.27 -2.40 14.32
CA SER A 39 13.53 -1.58 13.12
C SER A 39 12.28 -0.77 12.74
N LEU A 40 11.53 -0.27 13.72
CA LEU A 40 10.64 0.86 13.49
C LEU A 40 11.53 2.07 13.20
N SER A 41 12.04 2.10 11.97
CA SER A 41 12.52 3.33 11.38
C SER A 41 11.31 4.25 11.37
N PHE A 42 11.25 5.20 12.28
CA PHE A 42 10.35 6.35 12.20
C PHE A 42 10.82 7.17 10.98
N GLN A 43 10.61 6.63 9.80
CA GLN A 43 10.78 7.43 8.59
C GLN A 43 9.67 8.44 8.62
N THR A 44 10.06 9.70 8.72
CA THR A 44 9.13 10.80 8.56
C THR A 44 8.53 10.71 7.16
N THR A 45 7.22 10.86 7.08
CA THR A 45 6.47 10.76 5.84
C THR A 45 5.50 11.94 5.73
N TYR A 46 5.25 12.38 4.52
CA TYR A 46 4.16 13.31 4.24
C TYR A 46 3.03 12.62 3.49
N GLU A 47 1.82 13.10 3.72
CA GLU A 47 0.63 12.49 3.15
C GLU A 47 0.22 13.21 1.87
N LEU A 48 -0.09 12.42 0.84
CA LEU A 48 -0.68 12.89 -0.40
C LEU A 48 -2.01 12.17 -0.63
N SER A 49 -2.90 12.81 -1.37
CA SER A 49 -4.14 12.22 -1.83
C SER A 49 -4.26 12.26 -3.35
N ALA A 50 -5.03 11.32 -3.91
CA ALA A 50 -5.36 11.31 -5.33
C ALA A 50 -6.73 10.68 -5.55
N ARG A 51 -7.38 11.03 -6.66
CA ARG A 51 -8.65 10.45 -7.10
C ARG A 51 -8.44 9.64 -8.36
N PHE A 52 -9.12 8.50 -8.43
CA PHE A 52 -9.10 7.60 -9.59
C PHE A 52 -10.50 7.15 -9.92
N ASP A 53 -10.84 7.06 -11.19
CA ASP A 53 -12.14 6.52 -11.65
C ASP A 53 -12.22 5.01 -11.41
N ASN A 54 -11.09 4.33 -11.49
CA ASN A 54 -11.00 2.89 -11.23
C ASN A 54 -9.62 2.55 -10.65
N ILE A 55 -9.61 1.91 -9.50
CA ILE A 55 -8.38 1.46 -8.83
C ILE A 55 -8.04 -0.01 -9.10
N GLY A 56 -8.92 -0.75 -9.82
CA GLY A 56 -8.74 -2.18 -10.06
C GLY A 56 -8.61 -2.97 -8.75
N GLY A 57 -7.52 -3.73 -8.63
CA GLY A 57 -7.19 -4.51 -7.44
C GLY A 57 -6.21 -3.83 -6.47
N LEU A 58 -6.06 -2.50 -6.50
CA LEU A 58 -5.19 -1.78 -5.58
C LEU A 58 -5.67 -1.96 -4.13
N LYS A 59 -4.75 -2.23 -3.22
CA LYS A 59 -5.05 -2.48 -1.80
C LYS A 59 -4.36 -1.48 -0.88
N PRO A 60 -4.84 -1.28 0.36
CA PRO A 60 -4.05 -0.63 1.40
C PRO A 60 -2.70 -1.33 1.57
N GLN A 61 -1.67 -0.58 1.93
CA GLN A 61 -0.25 -1.01 2.03
C GLN A 61 0.42 -1.32 0.68
N ALA A 62 -0.27 -1.19 -0.46
CA ALA A 62 0.38 -1.28 -1.77
C ALA A 62 1.53 -0.28 -1.89
N ALA A 63 2.58 -0.66 -2.61
CA ALA A 63 3.74 0.20 -2.77
C ALA A 63 3.42 1.43 -3.64
N VAL A 64 4.02 2.57 -3.31
CA VAL A 64 4.17 3.71 -4.22
C VAL A 64 5.61 3.70 -4.70
N LYS A 65 5.80 3.67 -6.03
CA LYS A 65 7.13 3.55 -6.65
C LYS A 65 7.40 4.70 -7.61
N SER A 66 8.64 5.17 -7.61
CA SER A 66 9.17 6.07 -8.64
C SER A 66 10.39 5.41 -9.29
N ALA A 67 10.43 5.35 -10.60
CA ALA A 67 11.50 4.66 -11.34
C ALA A 67 11.80 3.23 -10.82
N GLY A 68 10.77 2.51 -10.34
CA GLY A 68 10.90 1.16 -9.77
C GLY A 68 11.30 1.11 -8.29
N VAL A 69 11.72 2.23 -7.69
CA VAL A 69 12.09 2.33 -6.28
C VAL A 69 10.87 2.61 -5.42
N VAL A 70 10.72 1.91 -4.29
CA VAL A 70 9.64 2.19 -3.34
C VAL A 70 9.94 3.51 -2.63
N VAL A 71 9.04 4.47 -2.79
CA VAL A 71 9.12 5.81 -2.19
C VAL A 71 8.05 6.08 -1.14
N GLY A 72 7.08 5.17 -1.03
CA GLY A 72 5.97 5.29 -0.10
C GLY A 72 5.03 4.09 -0.14
N ARG A 73 3.88 4.26 0.53
CA ARG A 73 2.82 3.23 0.57
C ARG A 73 1.43 3.86 0.57
N VAL A 74 0.47 3.11 0.05
CA VAL A 74 -0.95 3.44 0.18
C VAL A 74 -1.36 3.29 1.64
N LYS A 75 -1.89 4.36 2.24
CA LYS A 75 -2.34 4.40 3.63
C LYS A 75 -3.78 3.90 3.75
N SER A 76 -4.68 4.47 2.96
CA SER A 76 -6.10 4.12 2.96
C SER A 76 -6.72 4.37 1.58
N ILE A 77 -7.84 3.69 1.36
CA ILE A 77 -8.65 3.83 0.16
C ILE A 77 -10.10 4.07 0.61
N GLY A 78 -10.71 5.12 0.09
CA GLY A 78 -12.10 5.47 0.31
C GLY A 78 -12.86 5.62 -1.01
N PHE A 79 -14.16 5.80 -0.91
CA PHE A 79 -15.02 6.10 -2.05
C PHE A 79 -15.72 7.45 -1.79
N ASP A 80 -15.67 8.33 -2.78
CA ASP A 80 -16.38 9.60 -2.76
C ASP A 80 -17.70 9.43 -3.52
N ASP A 81 -18.79 9.47 -2.81
CA ASP A 81 -20.15 9.27 -3.33
C ASP A 81 -20.69 10.47 -4.13
N GLN A 82 -20.03 11.62 -4.08
CA GLN A 82 -20.39 12.79 -4.87
C GLN A 82 -19.72 12.77 -6.26
N SER A 83 -18.44 12.42 -6.31
CA SER A 83 -17.70 12.31 -7.57
C SER A 83 -17.69 10.92 -8.15
N PHE A 84 -18.15 9.91 -7.39
CA PHE A 84 -18.11 8.48 -7.74
C PHE A 84 -16.70 7.98 -8.07
N GLN A 85 -15.70 8.54 -7.39
CA GLN A 85 -14.29 8.20 -7.57
C GLN A 85 -13.72 7.55 -6.32
N ALA A 86 -12.72 6.71 -6.52
CA ALA A 86 -11.89 6.23 -5.42
C ALA A 86 -10.92 7.33 -4.97
N VAL A 87 -10.85 7.56 -3.66
CA VAL A 87 -9.91 8.47 -3.02
C VAL A 87 -8.82 7.64 -2.35
N VAL A 88 -7.61 7.77 -2.84
CA VAL A 88 -6.45 7.05 -2.32
C VAL A 88 -5.57 8.01 -1.52
N GLN A 89 -5.30 7.68 -0.27
CA GLN A 89 -4.34 8.38 0.58
C GLN A 89 -3.04 7.59 0.61
N MET A 90 -1.93 8.30 0.49
CA MET A 90 -0.58 7.74 0.42
C MET A 90 0.33 8.43 1.41
N SER A 91 1.26 7.68 1.99
CA SER A 91 2.38 8.21 2.78
C SER A 91 3.65 8.08 1.96
N ILE A 92 4.29 9.21 1.68
CA ILE A 92 5.57 9.28 0.95
C ILE A 92 6.68 9.60 1.94
N GLU A 93 7.82 8.96 1.82
CA GLU A 93 8.98 9.23 2.66
C GLU A 93 9.52 10.65 2.41
N ASP A 94 9.76 11.43 3.47
CA ASP A 94 10.17 12.85 3.39
C ASP A 94 11.45 13.10 2.60
N ARG A 95 12.30 12.09 2.49
CA ARG A 95 13.52 12.17 1.68
C ARG A 95 13.26 12.26 0.17
N TYR A 96 12.05 11.94 -0.29
CA TYR A 96 11.66 12.01 -1.70
C TYR A 96 10.67 13.15 -1.90
N GLN A 97 11.10 14.17 -2.62
CA GLN A 97 10.30 15.33 -2.95
C GLN A 97 9.86 15.26 -4.41
N PHE A 98 8.57 15.44 -4.67
CA PHE A 98 8.01 15.39 -6.01
C PHE A 98 7.42 16.73 -6.41
N PRO A 99 7.63 17.19 -7.67
CA PRO A 99 7.01 18.39 -8.21
C PRO A 99 5.48 18.35 -8.15
N LYS A 100 4.84 19.52 -8.10
CA LYS A 100 3.36 19.64 -8.00
C LYS A 100 2.63 19.06 -9.21
N ASP A 101 3.24 19.11 -10.37
CA ASP A 101 2.73 18.57 -11.63
C ASP A 101 3.06 17.08 -11.84
N SER A 102 3.52 16.38 -10.79
CA SER A 102 3.74 14.93 -10.83
C SER A 102 2.44 14.20 -11.12
N SER A 103 2.55 13.05 -11.80
CA SER A 103 1.42 12.21 -12.14
C SER A 103 1.47 10.87 -11.42
N LEU A 104 0.29 10.31 -11.15
CA LEU A 104 0.11 9.01 -10.52
C LEU A 104 -0.59 8.05 -11.47
N LYS A 105 -0.07 6.83 -11.56
CA LYS A 105 -0.62 5.75 -12.39
C LYS A 105 -0.78 4.49 -11.57
N ILE A 106 -1.87 3.77 -11.76
CA ILE A 106 -2.04 2.44 -11.16
C ILE A 106 -1.51 1.41 -12.16
N LEU A 107 -0.49 0.68 -11.74
CA LEU A 107 0.25 -0.28 -12.55
C LEU A 107 0.17 -1.67 -11.92
N THR A 108 0.32 -2.70 -12.74
CA THR A 108 0.38 -4.10 -12.29
C THR A 108 1.83 -4.59 -12.32
N SER A 109 2.24 -5.29 -11.28
CA SER A 109 3.58 -5.89 -11.19
C SER A 109 3.65 -7.13 -12.08
N GLY A 110 4.23 -6.96 -13.26
CA GLY A 110 4.20 -8.00 -14.31
C GLY A 110 2.81 -8.17 -14.90
N LEU A 111 2.50 -9.37 -15.40
CA LEU A 111 1.22 -9.63 -16.10
C LEU A 111 0.05 -9.87 -15.13
N LEU A 112 0.28 -10.57 -14.04
CA LEU A 112 -0.73 -11.04 -13.09
C LEU A 112 -0.39 -10.70 -11.63
N GLY A 113 0.55 -9.78 -11.39
CA GLY A 113 0.99 -9.41 -10.06
C GLY A 113 0.08 -8.41 -9.35
N GLU A 114 0.45 -8.07 -8.13
CA GLU A 114 -0.26 -7.05 -7.35
C GLU A 114 -0.15 -5.66 -7.99
N GLN A 115 -1.18 -4.87 -7.78
CA GLN A 115 -1.18 -3.48 -8.24
C GLN A 115 -0.45 -2.56 -7.28
N TYR A 116 0.18 -1.56 -7.83
CA TYR A 116 0.91 -0.52 -7.11
C TYR A 116 0.71 0.83 -7.78
N ILE A 117 1.07 1.90 -7.09
CA ILE A 117 1.03 3.25 -7.66
C ILE A 117 2.43 3.59 -8.18
N GLY A 118 2.50 3.95 -9.46
CA GLY A 118 3.67 4.61 -10.04
C GLY A 118 3.53 6.11 -9.91
N ILE A 119 4.52 6.79 -9.35
CA ILE A 119 4.64 8.25 -9.36
C ILE A 119 5.70 8.67 -10.35
N GLU A 120 5.33 9.54 -11.28
CA GLU A 120 6.23 10.13 -12.26
C GLU A 120 6.40 11.61 -11.93
N ALA A 121 7.65 12.03 -11.74
CA ALA A 121 7.96 13.43 -11.45
C ALA A 121 7.63 14.31 -12.65
N GLY A 122 7.02 15.46 -12.36
CA GLY A 122 6.82 16.53 -13.34
C GLY A 122 8.05 17.44 -13.46
N SER A 123 7.82 18.66 -13.90
CA SER A 123 8.83 19.68 -14.13
C SER A 123 8.58 20.99 -13.39
N ASP A 124 7.57 21.04 -12.52
CA ASP A 124 7.25 22.24 -11.72
C ASP A 124 8.40 22.51 -10.71
N ASP A 125 8.73 23.80 -10.53
CA ASP A 125 9.72 24.24 -9.53
C ASP A 125 9.24 24.06 -8.09
N LYS A 126 7.92 23.92 -7.87
CA LYS A 126 7.31 23.73 -6.56
C LYS A 126 7.04 22.27 -6.30
N ASN A 127 7.36 21.81 -5.09
CA ASN A 127 7.10 20.45 -4.65
C ASN A 127 5.70 20.30 -4.02
N LEU A 128 5.20 19.08 -4.06
CA LEU A 128 4.04 18.63 -3.32
C LEU A 128 4.30 18.76 -1.81
N ALA A 129 3.35 19.33 -1.08
CA ALA A 129 3.39 19.45 0.37
C ALA A 129 2.46 18.44 1.04
N ALA A 130 2.62 18.25 2.35
CA ALA A 130 1.74 17.40 3.14
C ALA A 130 0.28 17.87 3.02
N GLY A 131 -0.62 16.92 2.70
CA GLY A 131 -2.04 17.19 2.48
C GLY A 131 -2.40 17.58 1.05
N ASP A 132 -1.44 17.78 0.16
CA ASP A 132 -1.73 18.10 -1.22
C ASP A 132 -2.42 16.95 -1.96
N ARG A 133 -3.19 17.34 -2.98
CA ARG A 133 -3.82 16.40 -3.89
C ARG A 133 -3.11 16.41 -5.24
N VAL A 134 -2.69 15.23 -5.69
CA VAL A 134 -2.16 15.05 -7.03
C VAL A 134 -3.33 15.06 -8.03
N GLN A 135 -3.26 15.95 -9.01
CA GLN A 135 -4.34 16.17 -9.97
C GLN A 135 -4.25 15.24 -11.18
N GLN A 136 -3.04 14.87 -11.58
CA GLN A 136 -2.81 14.05 -12.75
C GLN A 136 -2.81 12.57 -12.35
N THR A 137 -3.91 11.89 -12.65
CA THR A 137 -4.08 10.47 -12.30
C THR A 137 -4.46 9.65 -13.52
N GLN A 138 -3.94 8.43 -13.60
CA GLN A 138 -4.32 7.42 -14.57
C GLN A 138 -4.84 6.19 -13.84
N SER A 139 -6.08 5.81 -14.12
CA SER A 139 -6.75 4.65 -13.56
C SER A 139 -6.11 3.33 -13.96
N ALA A 140 -6.41 2.27 -13.21
CA ALA A 140 -5.95 0.94 -13.50
C ALA A 140 -6.46 0.45 -14.86
N VAL A 141 -5.59 -0.21 -15.61
CA VAL A 141 -5.99 -0.97 -16.81
C VAL A 141 -6.38 -2.39 -16.37
N VAL A 142 -7.63 -2.72 -16.57
CA VAL A 142 -8.17 -4.05 -16.24
C VAL A 142 -7.99 -4.97 -17.47
N LEU A 143 -7.18 -6.01 -17.30
CA LEU A 143 -6.80 -6.92 -18.41
C LEU A 143 -8.03 -7.58 -19.06
N GLU A 144 -9.04 -7.92 -18.26
CA GLU A 144 -10.30 -8.51 -18.72
C GLU A 144 -11.03 -7.63 -19.75
N ASN A 145 -10.99 -6.31 -19.57
CA ASN A 145 -11.58 -5.37 -20.52
C ASN A 145 -10.82 -5.38 -21.86
N LEU A 146 -9.49 -5.47 -21.82
CA LEU A 146 -8.68 -5.55 -23.04
C LEU A 146 -8.93 -6.85 -23.81
N ILE A 147 -9.03 -7.96 -23.10
CA ILE A 147 -9.35 -9.27 -23.71
C ILE A 147 -10.75 -9.24 -24.34
N SER A 148 -11.73 -8.70 -23.63
CA SER A 148 -13.10 -8.58 -24.12
C SER A 148 -13.17 -7.72 -25.39
N GLN A 149 -12.47 -6.58 -25.43
CA GLN A 149 -12.38 -5.72 -26.61
C GLN A 149 -11.71 -6.43 -27.79
N PHE A 150 -10.63 -7.16 -27.53
CA PHE A 150 -9.92 -7.91 -28.56
C PHE A 150 -10.80 -9.00 -29.18
N LEU A 151 -11.50 -9.78 -28.36
CA LEU A 151 -12.41 -10.82 -28.80
C LEU A 151 -13.61 -10.24 -29.59
N TYR A 152 -14.16 -9.13 -29.13
CA TYR A 152 -15.25 -8.42 -29.81
C TYR A 152 -14.81 -7.92 -31.20
N ASN A 153 -13.65 -7.28 -31.28
CA ASN A 153 -13.09 -6.77 -32.52
C ASN A 153 -12.81 -7.90 -33.53
N LYS A 154 -12.26 -9.04 -33.04
CA LYS A 154 -12.03 -10.24 -33.86
C LYS A 154 -13.34 -10.86 -34.39
N ALA A 155 -14.39 -10.86 -33.57
CA ALA A 155 -15.71 -11.36 -33.99
C ALA A 155 -16.41 -10.42 -34.98
N ALA A 156 -16.09 -9.11 -34.94
CA ALA A 156 -16.65 -8.10 -35.83
C ALA A 156 -15.91 -7.98 -37.18
N GLU A 157 -14.70 -8.55 -37.33
CA GLU A 157 -14.03 -8.64 -38.62
C GLU A 157 -14.84 -9.57 -39.58
N PRO A 158 -15.40 -9.07 -40.69
CA PRO A 158 -16.06 -9.92 -41.64
C PRO A 158 -15.02 -10.88 -42.23
N ASN A 159 -15.35 -12.18 -42.24
CA ASN A 159 -14.54 -13.26 -42.78
C ASN A 159 -14.42 -13.09 -44.31
N ASN A 160 -13.51 -12.19 -44.74
CA ASN A 160 -13.16 -11.97 -46.14
C ASN A 160 -12.06 -12.95 -46.59
N GLY A 161 -12.32 -14.22 -46.48
CA GLY A 161 -11.37 -15.24 -46.86
C GLY A 161 -12.00 -16.56 -47.21
N GLN A 162 -12.83 -16.60 -48.30
CA GLN A 162 -12.90 -17.76 -49.18
C GLN A 162 -13.87 -17.51 -50.33
N SER A 163 -13.33 -17.00 -51.42
CA SER A 163 -13.86 -17.28 -52.74
C SER A 163 -12.66 -17.39 -53.69
N LYS A 164 -12.13 -18.60 -53.80
CA LYS A 164 -11.62 -19.17 -55.06
C LYS A 164 -11.40 -20.63 -54.87
#